data_5231218c9e6d68425a9d42a411c422d3
#
_entry.id   5231218c9e6d68425a9d42a411c422d3
#
_cell.length_a   1.000
_cell.length_b   1.000
_cell.length_c   1.000
_cell.angle_alpha   90.00
_cell.angle_beta   90.00
_cell.angle_gamma   90.00
#
_symmetry.space_group_name_H-M   'P 1'
#
loop_
_entity.id
_entity.type
_entity.pdbx_description
1 polymer ?
#
loop_
_entity_poly.entity_id
_entity_poly.type
_entity_poly.pdbx_seq_one_letter_code
_entity_poly.pdbx_strand_id
1 'polypeptide(L)'
;MNNKSSEITIVYIEDSDDVRFACEQTLTLAGYRVISCCDAEHSIPLIQSQANIIILTDVRLPGISGLELLSYINEMDSKIPVILITGHGDVEMAVDAMRNGAFDFIEKPSSSDKLLSIIARAVEKRRLVLENQQLLANLQQENGPVLIGRSPQMQQLRKMILNVADTGADVLIYGETGCGKEVVARMLHHWSTRRQGQFVALNCAGLPETLFESEIFGHEAGAFTGAVKKRIGKIEHANGGTLFLDEIEGMPSGMQVKLLR
;
A
#
# COMPACT_ATOMS: atom_id res chain seq x y z
N MET A 1 23.02 -10.57 -12.56
CA MET A 1 22.19 -11.05 -11.46
C MET A 1 20.75 -10.83 -11.85
N ASN A 2 20.01 -11.92 -12.06
CA ASN A 2 18.67 -11.91 -12.64
C ASN A 2 17.66 -11.20 -11.75
N ASN A 3 17.09 -10.12 -12.24
CA ASN A 3 16.00 -9.36 -11.60
C ASN A 3 14.67 -10.13 -11.80
N LYS A 4 14.48 -11.21 -11.04
CA LYS A 4 13.27 -12.08 -11.10
C LYS A 4 12.03 -11.49 -10.39
N SER A 5 12.11 -10.30 -9.78
CA SER A 5 11.05 -9.74 -8.94
C SER A 5 10.17 -8.66 -9.61
N SER A 6 10.35 -8.39 -10.90
CA SER A 6 9.59 -7.35 -11.63
C SER A 6 8.89 -7.84 -12.91
N GLU A 7 8.76 -9.14 -13.09
CA GLU A 7 8.09 -9.67 -14.29
C GLU A 7 6.57 -9.55 -14.13
N ILE A 8 5.93 -8.77 -15.01
CA ILE A 8 4.49 -8.57 -15.01
C ILE A 8 3.82 -9.83 -15.55
N THR A 9 2.83 -10.31 -14.82
CA THR A 9 2.04 -11.50 -15.18
C THR A 9 0.73 -11.07 -15.85
N ILE A 10 0.38 -11.72 -16.94
CA ILE A 10 -0.91 -11.56 -17.61
C ILE A 10 -1.90 -12.55 -16.99
N VAL A 11 -2.97 -12.05 -16.37
CA VAL A 11 -4.10 -12.89 -15.98
C VAL A 11 -5.08 -12.87 -17.14
N TYR A 12 -5.22 -14.01 -17.82
CA TYR A 12 -6.07 -14.16 -18.98
C TYR A 12 -7.33 -14.95 -18.63
N ILE A 13 -8.50 -14.39 -18.94
CA ILE A 13 -9.80 -14.98 -18.59
C ILE A 13 -10.62 -15.19 -19.86
N GLU A 14 -10.97 -16.43 -20.13
CA GLU A 14 -11.68 -16.87 -21.33
C GLU A 14 -12.37 -18.19 -21.02
N ASP A 15 -13.65 -18.32 -21.31
CA ASP A 15 -14.43 -19.52 -21.02
C ASP A 15 -14.20 -20.66 -22.03
N SER A 16 -13.90 -20.34 -23.29
CA SER A 16 -13.60 -21.31 -24.32
C SER A 16 -12.20 -21.90 -24.17
N ASP A 17 -12.11 -23.21 -23.90
CA ASP A 17 -10.83 -23.92 -23.71
C ASP A 17 -9.89 -23.77 -24.92
N ASP A 18 -10.42 -23.91 -26.14
CA ASP A 18 -9.62 -23.83 -27.37
C ASP A 18 -9.04 -22.42 -27.58
N VAL A 19 -9.88 -21.39 -27.36
CA VAL A 19 -9.47 -19.99 -27.49
C VAL A 19 -8.48 -19.63 -26.40
N ARG A 20 -8.74 -20.06 -25.18
CA ARG A 20 -7.87 -19.83 -24.02
C ARG A 20 -6.50 -20.42 -24.25
N PHE A 21 -6.42 -21.68 -24.68
CA PHE A 21 -5.16 -22.36 -24.96
C PHE A 21 -4.36 -21.69 -26.09
N ALA A 22 -5.02 -21.36 -27.23
CA ALA A 22 -4.35 -20.71 -28.36
C ALA A 22 -3.78 -19.33 -28.00
N CYS A 23 -4.53 -18.52 -27.26
CA CYS A 23 -4.08 -17.21 -26.85
C CYS A 23 -2.95 -17.31 -25.80
N GLU A 24 -3.07 -18.21 -24.83
CA GLU A 24 -2.01 -18.46 -23.82
C GLU A 24 -0.70 -18.89 -24.51
N GLN A 25 -0.76 -19.79 -25.49
CA GLN A 25 0.42 -20.16 -26.29
C GLN A 25 1.04 -18.95 -27.00
N THR A 26 0.22 -18.12 -27.65
CA THR A 26 0.68 -16.94 -28.35
C THR A 26 1.42 -15.98 -27.43
N LEU A 27 0.86 -15.70 -26.25
CA LEU A 27 1.45 -14.82 -25.26
C LEU A 27 2.73 -15.41 -24.65
N THR A 28 2.74 -16.71 -24.37
CA THR A 28 3.90 -17.41 -23.81
C THR A 28 5.05 -17.47 -24.81
N LEU A 29 4.79 -17.73 -26.10
CA LEU A 29 5.80 -17.69 -27.16
C LEU A 29 6.39 -16.28 -27.36
N ALA A 30 5.59 -15.24 -27.08
CA ALA A 30 6.07 -13.85 -27.08
C ALA A 30 6.87 -13.48 -25.81
N GLY A 31 7.07 -14.42 -24.87
CA GLY A 31 7.89 -14.25 -23.68
C GLY A 31 7.16 -13.71 -22.46
N TYR A 32 5.83 -13.65 -22.47
CA TYR A 32 5.05 -13.21 -21.32
C TYR A 32 4.74 -14.37 -20.36
N ARG A 33 4.71 -14.06 -19.08
CA ARG A 33 4.15 -14.97 -18.07
C ARG A 33 2.64 -14.86 -18.06
N VAL A 34 1.94 -15.97 -18.24
CA VAL A 34 0.48 -16.01 -18.32
C VAL A 34 -0.07 -16.94 -17.23
N ILE A 35 -1.17 -16.54 -16.63
CA ILE A 35 -2.03 -17.39 -15.80
C ILE A 35 -3.42 -17.30 -16.41
N SER A 36 -3.93 -18.41 -16.89
CA SER A 36 -5.24 -18.46 -17.52
C SER A 36 -6.32 -18.99 -16.58
N CYS A 37 -7.51 -18.41 -16.64
CA CYS A 37 -8.70 -18.77 -15.89
C CYS A 37 -9.90 -19.01 -16.85
N CYS A 38 -10.81 -19.89 -16.49
CA CYS A 38 -12.00 -20.15 -17.27
C CYS A 38 -13.17 -19.19 -16.99
N ASP A 39 -13.12 -18.47 -15.89
CA ASP A 39 -14.13 -17.49 -15.44
C ASP A 39 -13.51 -16.40 -14.57
N ALA A 40 -14.30 -15.36 -14.29
CA ALA A 40 -13.87 -14.24 -13.50
C ALA A 40 -13.70 -14.60 -12.01
N GLU A 41 -14.56 -15.48 -11.47
CA GLU A 41 -14.57 -15.85 -10.06
C GLU A 41 -13.25 -16.52 -9.63
N HIS A 42 -12.71 -17.40 -10.48
CA HIS A 42 -11.41 -18.03 -10.22
C HIS A 42 -10.23 -17.05 -10.36
N SER A 43 -10.40 -15.96 -11.10
CA SER A 43 -9.36 -14.95 -11.27
C SER A 43 -9.23 -13.99 -10.08
N ILE A 44 -10.30 -13.71 -9.33
CA ILE A 44 -10.33 -12.72 -8.24
C ILE A 44 -9.28 -13.00 -7.15
N PRO A 45 -9.14 -14.22 -6.60
CA PRO A 45 -8.10 -14.49 -5.58
C PRO A 45 -6.67 -14.26 -6.11
N LEU A 46 -6.42 -14.54 -7.39
CA LEU A 46 -5.12 -14.30 -8.04
C LEU A 46 -4.86 -12.80 -8.17
N ILE A 47 -5.87 -12.04 -8.59
CA ILE A 47 -5.79 -10.58 -8.74
C ILE A 47 -5.51 -9.91 -7.38
N GLN A 48 -6.17 -10.36 -6.32
CA GLN A 48 -5.96 -9.83 -4.96
C GLN A 48 -4.58 -10.15 -4.38
N SER A 49 -3.99 -11.28 -4.76
CA SER A 49 -2.71 -11.74 -4.20
C SER A 49 -1.47 -11.19 -4.91
N GLN A 50 -1.60 -10.58 -6.09
CA GLN A 50 -0.48 -10.16 -6.92
C GLN A 50 -0.60 -8.69 -7.34
N ALA A 51 0.45 -7.90 -7.05
CA ALA A 51 0.52 -6.50 -7.49
C ALA A 51 1.02 -6.36 -8.95
N ASN A 52 1.86 -7.27 -9.43
CA ASN A 52 2.54 -7.16 -10.73
C ASN A 52 1.73 -7.85 -11.84
N ILE A 53 0.52 -7.38 -12.10
CA ILE A 53 -0.39 -7.98 -13.08
C ILE A 53 -0.97 -6.98 -14.06
N ILE A 54 -1.37 -7.48 -15.22
CA ILE A 54 -2.36 -6.90 -16.14
C ILE A 54 -3.43 -7.94 -16.40
N ILE A 55 -4.61 -7.48 -16.76
CA ILE A 55 -5.78 -8.33 -17.00
C ILE A 55 -6.12 -8.32 -18.49
N LEU A 56 -6.34 -9.50 -19.05
CA LEU A 56 -6.89 -9.70 -20.37
C LEU A 56 -8.14 -10.58 -20.21
N THR A 57 -9.31 -10.09 -20.51
CA THR A 57 -10.57 -10.81 -20.24
C THR A 57 -11.55 -10.73 -21.39
N ASP A 58 -12.25 -11.82 -21.68
CA ASP A 58 -13.44 -11.74 -22.51
C ASP A 58 -14.51 -10.89 -21.82
N VAL A 59 -15.28 -10.17 -22.59
CA VAL A 59 -16.45 -9.42 -22.12
C VAL A 59 -17.57 -10.37 -21.71
N ARG A 60 -17.77 -11.44 -22.49
CA ARG A 60 -18.84 -12.43 -22.26
C ARG A 60 -18.28 -13.65 -21.55
N LEU A 61 -18.38 -13.66 -20.23
CA LEU A 61 -18.02 -14.80 -19.38
C LEU A 61 -19.26 -15.35 -18.70
N PRO A 62 -19.29 -16.64 -18.36
CA PRO A 62 -20.31 -17.19 -17.47
C PRO A 62 -20.18 -16.58 -16.07
N GLY A 63 -21.29 -16.30 -15.40
CA GLY A 63 -21.30 -15.68 -14.07
C GLY A 63 -20.98 -14.18 -14.14
N ILE A 64 -19.86 -13.76 -13.57
CA ILE A 64 -19.39 -12.36 -13.59
C ILE A 64 -18.82 -12.03 -14.97
N SER A 65 -19.43 -11.06 -15.66
CA SER A 65 -18.95 -10.58 -16.96
C SER A 65 -17.61 -9.85 -16.87
N GLY A 66 -16.89 -9.74 -18.00
CA GLY A 66 -15.64 -8.96 -18.05
C GLY A 66 -15.83 -7.48 -17.72
N LEU A 67 -17.01 -6.90 -17.94
CA LEU A 67 -17.31 -5.51 -17.55
C LEU A 67 -17.53 -5.36 -16.04
N GLU A 68 -18.18 -6.32 -15.41
CA GLU A 68 -18.34 -6.33 -13.95
C GLU A 68 -16.98 -6.57 -13.27
N LEU A 69 -16.15 -7.44 -13.84
CA LEU A 69 -14.77 -7.64 -13.39
C LEU A 69 -13.93 -6.36 -13.53
N LEU A 70 -14.06 -5.61 -14.62
CA LEU A 70 -13.42 -4.30 -14.80
C LEU A 70 -13.81 -3.32 -13.69
N SER A 71 -15.11 -3.24 -13.38
CA SER A 71 -15.61 -2.37 -12.31
C SER A 71 -15.02 -2.76 -10.96
N TYR A 72 -15.02 -4.05 -10.64
CA TYR A 72 -14.40 -4.58 -9.43
C TYR A 72 -12.90 -4.25 -9.32
N ILE A 73 -12.13 -4.43 -10.41
CA ILE A 73 -10.70 -4.13 -10.42
C ILE A 73 -10.44 -2.63 -10.24
N ASN A 74 -11.25 -1.77 -10.88
CA ASN A 74 -11.12 -0.32 -10.75
C ASN A 74 -11.39 0.19 -9.33
N GLU A 75 -12.33 -0.42 -8.61
CA GLU A 75 -12.57 -0.13 -7.19
C GLU A 75 -11.40 -0.56 -6.31
N MET A 76 -10.74 -1.67 -6.62
CA MET A 76 -9.61 -2.20 -5.86
C MET A 76 -8.30 -1.46 -6.17
N ASP A 77 -7.90 -1.37 -7.44
CA ASP A 77 -6.71 -0.64 -7.94
C ASP A 77 -6.92 -0.20 -9.38
N SER A 78 -7.38 1.02 -9.60
CA SER A 78 -7.60 1.61 -10.92
C SER A 78 -6.35 1.75 -11.79
N LYS A 79 -5.17 1.42 -11.25
CA LYS A 79 -3.90 1.44 -11.98
C LYS A 79 -3.54 0.09 -12.62
N ILE A 80 -4.31 -0.96 -12.36
CA ILE A 80 -4.16 -2.25 -13.05
C ILE A 80 -4.75 -2.12 -14.45
N PRO A 81 -3.98 -2.31 -15.52
CA PRO A 81 -4.52 -2.29 -16.87
C PRO A 81 -5.44 -3.48 -17.12
N VAL A 82 -6.68 -3.21 -17.52
CA VAL A 82 -7.65 -4.21 -17.94
C VAL A 82 -7.91 -4.05 -19.44
N ILE A 83 -7.66 -5.11 -20.21
CA ILE A 83 -7.91 -5.19 -21.64
C ILE A 83 -9.09 -6.13 -21.85
N LEU A 84 -10.09 -5.65 -22.56
CA LEU A 84 -11.30 -6.43 -22.87
C LEU A 84 -11.20 -7.04 -24.27
N ILE A 85 -11.60 -8.29 -24.40
CA ILE A 85 -11.74 -8.97 -25.67
C ILE A 85 -13.24 -9.12 -25.94
N THR A 86 -13.69 -8.79 -27.12
CA THR A 86 -15.11 -8.86 -27.48
C THR A 86 -15.30 -9.53 -28.84
N GLY A 87 -16.41 -10.24 -29.00
CA GLY A 87 -16.88 -10.73 -30.30
C GLY A 87 -17.48 -9.60 -31.16
N HIS A 88 -17.90 -9.93 -32.37
CA HIS A 88 -18.41 -8.98 -33.35
C HIS A 88 -19.54 -8.07 -32.82
N GLY A 89 -19.46 -6.79 -33.13
CA GLY A 89 -20.62 -5.89 -33.27
C GLY A 89 -20.88 -4.87 -32.15
N ASP A 90 -20.07 -4.81 -31.08
CA ASP A 90 -20.40 -3.96 -29.91
C ASP A 90 -19.50 -2.73 -29.77
N VAL A 91 -19.52 -1.82 -30.78
CA VAL A 91 -18.81 -0.54 -30.68
C VAL A 91 -19.29 0.30 -29.49
N GLU A 92 -20.58 0.27 -29.18
CA GLU A 92 -21.16 0.95 -28.03
C GLU A 92 -20.61 0.38 -26.71
N MET A 93 -20.53 -0.94 -26.60
CA MET A 93 -19.95 -1.62 -25.42
C MET A 93 -18.47 -1.32 -25.25
N ALA A 94 -17.71 -1.25 -26.35
CA ALA A 94 -16.30 -0.87 -26.32
C ALA A 94 -16.11 0.57 -25.83
N VAL A 95 -16.94 1.50 -26.29
CA VAL A 95 -16.91 2.91 -25.85
C VAL A 95 -17.25 3.01 -24.36
N ASP A 96 -18.26 2.28 -23.90
CA ASP A 96 -18.64 2.28 -22.48
C ASP A 96 -17.56 1.64 -21.60
N ALA A 97 -16.92 0.58 -22.06
CA ALA A 97 -15.79 -0.02 -21.39
C ALA A 97 -14.63 0.95 -21.21
N MET A 98 -14.28 1.73 -22.26
CA MET A 98 -13.25 2.75 -22.19
C MET A 98 -13.62 3.89 -21.22
N ARG A 99 -14.89 4.32 -21.21
CA ARG A 99 -15.40 5.31 -20.25
C ARG A 99 -15.32 4.80 -18.81
N ASN A 100 -15.51 3.51 -18.61
CA ASN A 100 -15.43 2.84 -17.31
C ASN A 100 -14.00 2.44 -16.92
N GLY A 101 -12.98 2.94 -17.62
CA GLY A 101 -11.59 2.79 -17.21
C GLY A 101 -10.84 1.59 -17.77
N ALA A 102 -11.38 0.89 -18.78
CA ALA A 102 -10.61 -0.11 -19.50
C ALA A 102 -9.35 0.52 -20.13
N PHE A 103 -8.26 -0.23 -20.14
CA PHE A 103 -7.02 0.22 -20.78
C PHE A 103 -7.13 0.23 -22.30
N ASP A 104 -7.71 -0.83 -22.87
CA ASP A 104 -7.97 -0.99 -24.29
C ASP A 104 -9.01 -2.10 -24.52
N PHE A 105 -9.45 -2.25 -25.76
CA PHE A 105 -10.29 -3.38 -26.15
C PHE A 105 -9.82 -4.01 -27.45
N ILE A 106 -10.12 -5.31 -27.65
CA ILE A 106 -9.71 -6.10 -28.80
C ILE A 106 -10.95 -6.81 -29.36
N GLU A 107 -11.25 -6.59 -30.64
CA GLU A 107 -12.33 -7.30 -31.32
C GLU A 107 -11.83 -8.62 -31.89
N LYS A 108 -12.58 -9.71 -31.67
CA LYS A 108 -12.34 -11.05 -32.26
C LYS A 108 -12.96 -11.11 -33.66
N PRO A 109 -12.27 -11.68 -34.67
CA PRO A 109 -10.90 -12.18 -34.64
C PRO A 109 -9.87 -11.06 -34.74
N SER A 110 -8.83 -11.10 -33.92
CA SER A 110 -7.72 -10.14 -33.97
C SER A 110 -6.43 -10.81 -34.45
N SER A 111 -5.58 -10.04 -35.15
CA SER A 111 -4.25 -10.53 -35.46
C SER A 111 -3.39 -10.61 -34.18
N SER A 112 -2.48 -11.59 -34.13
CA SER A 112 -1.52 -11.73 -33.04
C SER A 112 -0.70 -10.45 -32.84
N ASP A 113 -0.34 -9.76 -33.91
CA ASP A 113 0.42 -8.51 -33.84
C ASP A 113 -0.33 -7.40 -33.11
N LYS A 114 -1.66 -7.27 -33.38
CA LYS A 114 -2.51 -6.28 -32.69
C LYS A 114 -2.61 -6.61 -31.20
N LEU A 115 -2.87 -7.87 -30.85
CA LEU A 115 -2.92 -8.34 -29.48
C LEU A 115 -1.60 -8.04 -28.74
N LEU A 116 -0.46 -8.45 -29.31
CA LEU A 116 0.85 -8.26 -28.70
C LEU A 116 1.22 -6.78 -28.54
N SER A 117 0.85 -5.94 -29.51
CA SER A 117 1.07 -4.48 -29.42
C SER A 117 0.32 -3.85 -28.25
N ILE A 118 -0.94 -4.22 -28.03
CA ILE A 118 -1.76 -3.71 -26.91
C ILE A 118 -1.23 -4.23 -25.57
N ILE A 119 -0.87 -5.52 -25.50
CA ILE A 119 -0.27 -6.13 -24.32
C ILE A 119 1.05 -5.42 -23.95
N ALA A 120 1.93 -5.16 -24.93
CA ALA A 120 3.20 -4.48 -24.69
C ALA A 120 2.99 -3.08 -24.06
N ARG A 121 2.01 -2.31 -24.57
CA ARG A 121 1.66 -0.99 -24.00
C ARG A 121 1.10 -1.10 -22.58
N ALA A 122 0.27 -2.10 -22.31
CA ALA A 122 -0.30 -2.32 -20.98
C ALA A 122 0.77 -2.73 -19.95
N VAL A 123 1.66 -3.63 -20.34
CA VAL A 123 2.81 -4.07 -19.55
C VAL A 123 3.71 -2.89 -19.22
N GLU A 124 4.05 -2.07 -20.21
CA GLU A 124 4.89 -0.88 -20.03
C GLU A 124 4.23 0.13 -19.08
N LYS A 125 2.93 0.39 -19.25
CA LYS A 125 2.17 1.27 -18.31
C LYS A 125 2.22 0.75 -16.88
N ARG A 126 1.96 -0.56 -16.67
CA ARG A 126 2.00 -1.15 -15.32
C ARG A 126 3.40 -1.10 -14.72
N ARG A 127 4.43 -1.39 -15.51
CA ARG A 127 5.83 -1.29 -15.10
C ARG A 127 6.16 0.11 -14.58
N LEU A 128 5.83 1.15 -15.35
CA LEU A 128 6.08 2.54 -14.96
C LEU A 128 5.33 2.93 -13.69
N VAL A 129 4.09 2.45 -13.50
CA VAL A 129 3.33 2.68 -12.27
C VAL A 129 4.03 2.05 -11.06
N LEU A 130 4.47 0.79 -11.19
CA LEU A 130 5.15 0.07 -10.10
C LEU A 130 6.53 0.66 -9.79
N GLU A 131 7.31 1.03 -10.81
CA GLU A 131 8.59 1.74 -10.63
C GLU A 131 8.40 3.08 -9.92
N ASN A 132 7.39 3.85 -10.32
CA ASN A 132 7.09 5.12 -9.65
C ASN A 132 6.69 4.92 -8.19
N GLN A 133 5.85 3.92 -7.88
CA GLN A 133 5.49 3.57 -6.52
C GLN A 133 6.72 3.14 -5.70
N GLN A 134 7.61 2.36 -6.29
CA GLN A 134 8.85 1.92 -5.63
C GLN A 134 9.83 3.08 -5.40
N LEU A 135 9.98 3.98 -6.37
CA LEU A 135 10.79 5.19 -6.21
C LEU A 135 10.25 6.10 -5.11
N LEU A 136 8.93 6.29 -5.05
CA LEU A 136 8.30 7.05 -3.98
C LEU A 136 8.48 6.39 -2.60
N ALA A 137 8.36 5.07 -2.53
CA ALA A 137 8.63 4.31 -1.30
C ALA A 137 10.10 4.41 -0.86
N ASN A 138 11.05 4.30 -1.80
CA ASN A 138 12.48 4.46 -1.53
C ASN A 138 12.81 5.89 -1.08
N LEU A 139 12.23 6.91 -1.71
CA LEU A 139 12.37 8.30 -1.28
C LEU A 139 11.83 8.53 0.13
N GLN A 140 10.75 7.84 0.49
CA GLN A 140 10.22 7.87 1.86
C GLN A 140 11.12 7.15 2.86
N GLN A 141 11.77 6.06 2.45
CA GLN A 141 12.73 5.34 3.29
C GLN A 141 14.05 6.12 3.48
N GLU A 142 14.57 6.75 2.42
CA GLU A 142 15.81 7.53 2.48
C GLU A 142 15.63 8.90 3.13
N ASN A 143 14.49 9.56 2.89
CA ASN A 143 14.22 10.91 3.39
C ASN A 143 13.26 10.95 4.59
N GLY A 144 12.80 9.79 5.07
CA GLY A 144 11.83 9.68 6.16
C GLY A 144 10.41 10.14 5.79
N PRO A 145 9.53 10.29 6.77
CA PRO A 145 8.15 10.71 6.55
C PRO A 145 8.11 12.11 5.95
N VAL A 146 7.27 12.31 4.91
CA VAL A 146 7.18 13.57 4.17
C VAL A 146 5.90 14.32 4.55
N LEU A 147 6.05 15.56 5.01
CA LEU A 147 4.92 16.48 5.13
C LEU A 147 4.51 16.99 3.75
N ILE A 148 3.29 16.65 3.33
CA ILE A 148 2.74 17.07 2.05
C ILE A 148 2.18 18.49 2.17
N GLY A 149 2.50 19.36 1.20
CA GLY A 149 2.00 20.73 1.12
C GLY A 149 3.06 21.72 0.66
N ARG A 150 2.63 22.76 -0.07
CA ARG A 150 3.50 23.82 -0.61
C ARG A 150 3.19 25.21 -0.04
N SER A 151 2.24 25.31 0.90
CA SER A 151 1.90 26.57 1.54
C SER A 151 3.09 27.15 2.33
N PRO A 152 3.16 28.47 2.52
CA PRO A 152 4.21 29.11 3.34
C PRO A 152 4.27 28.52 4.77
N GLN A 153 3.11 28.22 5.36
CA GLN A 153 2.99 27.62 6.70
C GLN A 153 3.64 26.23 6.75
N MET A 154 3.42 25.38 5.72
CA MET A 154 4.04 24.06 5.65
C MET A 154 5.56 24.14 5.44
N GLN A 155 6.03 25.13 4.69
CA GLN A 155 7.45 25.38 4.53
C GLN A 155 8.10 25.83 5.85
N GLN A 156 7.41 26.70 6.59
CA GLN A 156 7.86 27.15 7.90
C GLN A 156 7.89 26.01 8.92
N LEU A 157 6.85 25.16 8.93
CA LEU A 157 6.80 23.96 9.80
C LEU A 157 7.98 23.02 9.52
N ARG A 158 8.29 22.73 8.24
CA ARG A 158 9.47 21.89 7.90
C ARG A 158 10.78 22.49 8.43
N LYS A 159 10.98 23.79 8.26
CA LYS A 159 12.17 24.49 8.80
C LYS A 159 12.23 24.38 10.32
N MET A 160 11.10 24.54 11.00
CA MET A 160 11.03 24.41 12.46
C MET A 160 11.39 22.99 12.92
N ILE A 161 10.85 21.95 12.27
CA ILE A 161 11.16 20.55 12.55
C ILE A 161 12.67 20.29 12.42
N LEU A 162 13.29 20.73 11.32
CA LEU A 162 14.72 20.56 11.09
C LEU A 162 15.57 21.26 12.17
N ASN A 163 15.18 22.46 12.59
CA ASN A 163 15.91 23.21 13.61
C ASN A 163 15.80 22.57 15.01
N VAL A 164 14.67 21.90 15.31
CA VAL A 164 14.42 21.31 16.63
C VAL A 164 14.92 19.87 16.72
N ALA A 165 14.96 19.14 15.59
CA ALA A 165 15.29 17.71 15.58
C ALA A 165 16.61 17.35 16.29
N ASP A 166 17.65 18.16 16.15
CA ASP A 166 18.96 17.90 16.72
C ASP A 166 19.17 18.50 18.13
N THR A 167 18.19 19.24 18.66
CA THR A 167 18.37 19.93 19.96
C THR A 167 18.29 18.99 21.16
N GLY A 168 17.74 17.79 21.00
CA GLY A 168 17.45 16.86 22.11
C GLY A 168 16.37 17.35 23.08
N ALA A 169 15.65 18.43 22.75
CA ALA A 169 14.60 18.98 23.57
C ALA A 169 13.32 18.13 23.47
N ASP A 170 12.52 18.13 24.55
CA ASP A 170 11.17 17.59 24.51
C ASP A 170 10.29 18.47 23.63
N VAL A 171 9.48 17.86 22.77
CA VAL A 171 8.65 18.55 21.79
C VAL A 171 7.19 18.26 22.03
N LEU A 172 6.38 19.32 22.17
CA LEU A 172 4.94 19.22 22.26
C LEU A 172 4.33 19.59 20.90
N ILE A 173 3.52 18.68 20.35
CA ILE A 173 2.89 18.83 19.03
C ILE A 173 1.38 19.07 19.24
N TYR A 174 0.93 20.27 18.87
CA TYR A 174 -0.49 20.65 18.94
C TYR A 174 -1.16 20.58 17.57
N GLY A 175 -2.40 20.09 17.52
CA GLY A 175 -3.22 20.08 16.34
C GLY A 175 -4.46 19.21 16.48
N GLU A 176 -5.43 19.41 15.59
CA GLU A 176 -6.68 18.63 15.53
C GLU A 176 -6.41 17.14 15.26
N THR A 177 -7.40 16.30 15.59
CA THR A 177 -7.34 14.87 15.28
C THR A 177 -7.23 14.67 13.75
N GLY A 178 -6.32 13.78 13.32
CA GLY A 178 -6.10 13.50 11.90
C GLY A 178 -5.22 14.51 11.16
N CYS A 179 -4.75 15.62 11.77
CA CYS A 179 -3.92 16.62 11.08
C CYS A 179 -2.46 16.19 10.82
N GLY A 180 -2.05 14.98 11.22
CA GLY A 180 -0.73 14.44 10.94
C GLY A 180 0.30 14.63 12.06
N LYS A 181 -0.09 14.74 13.33
CA LYS A 181 0.83 14.87 14.48
C LYS A 181 1.90 13.78 14.51
N GLU A 182 1.50 12.52 14.25
CA GLU A 182 2.44 11.39 14.21
C GLU A 182 3.48 11.54 13.06
N VAL A 183 3.07 12.09 11.91
CA VAL A 183 4.00 12.36 10.80
C VAL A 183 5.07 13.34 11.21
N VAL A 184 4.70 14.40 11.94
CA VAL A 184 5.65 15.38 12.49
C VAL A 184 6.61 14.73 13.49
N ALA A 185 6.09 13.88 14.41
CA ALA A 185 6.91 13.16 15.39
C ALA A 185 7.91 12.20 14.71
N ARG A 186 7.48 11.48 13.69
CA ARG A 186 8.36 10.61 12.88
C ARG A 186 9.42 11.41 12.11
N MET A 187 9.09 12.61 11.61
CA MET A 187 10.07 13.49 10.98
C MET A 187 11.12 13.99 11.97
N LEU A 188 10.70 14.42 13.18
CA LEU A 188 11.62 14.81 14.24
C LEU A 188 12.61 13.69 14.57
N HIS A 189 12.11 12.46 14.71
CA HIS A 189 12.98 11.30 14.94
C HIS A 189 13.94 11.07 13.76
N HIS A 190 13.44 11.07 12.54
CA HIS A 190 14.24 10.78 11.33
C HIS A 190 15.36 11.80 11.12
N TRP A 191 15.12 13.07 11.41
CA TRP A 191 16.10 14.15 11.25
C TRP A 191 16.98 14.37 12.49
N SER A 192 16.72 13.63 13.58
CA SER A 192 17.52 13.73 14.80
C SER A 192 18.79 12.86 14.76
N THR A 193 19.70 13.12 15.68
CA THR A 193 20.87 12.27 15.97
C THR A 193 20.46 10.87 16.46
N ARG A 194 19.18 10.69 16.91
CA ARG A 194 18.62 9.44 17.43
C ARG A 194 17.96 8.58 16.36
N ARG A 195 18.06 8.93 15.08
CA ARG A 195 17.40 8.24 13.94
C ARG A 195 17.73 6.75 13.81
N GLN A 196 18.86 6.33 14.37
CA GLN A 196 19.28 4.91 14.39
C GLN A 196 18.61 4.11 15.52
N GLY A 197 18.04 4.80 16.52
CA GLY A 197 17.29 4.18 17.61
C GLY A 197 15.85 3.85 17.21
N GLN A 198 15.12 3.27 18.15
CA GLN A 198 13.72 2.89 17.93
C GLN A 198 12.79 4.12 18.02
N PHE A 199 11.83 4.22 17.10
CA PHE A 199 10.68 5.12 17.25
C PHE A 199 9.53 4.32 17.88
N VAL A 200 9.20 4.63 19.13
CA VAL A 200 8.16 3.93 19.88
C VAL A 200 6.97 4.87 20.06
N ALA A 201 5.84 4.54 19.45
CA ALA A 201 4.59 5.28 19.63
C ALA A 201 3.69 4.58 20.65
N LEU A 202 3.03 5.37 21.50
CA LEU A 202 2.03 4.92 22.47
C LEU A 202 0.86 5.91 22.49
N ASN A 203 -0.35 5.41 22.25
CA ASN A 203 -1.57 6.19 22.47
C ASN A 203 -1.92 6.16 23.97
N CYS A 204 -2.08 7.34 24.58
CA CYS A 204 -2.35 7.49 26.02
C CYS A 204 -3.85 7.44 26.34
N ALA A 205 -4.72 7.51 25.34
CA ALA A 205 -6.15 7.43 25.55
C ALA A 205 -6.66 5.97 25.52
N GLY A 206 -7.69 5.71 26.30
CA GLY A 206 -8.47 4.46 26.19
C GLY A 206 -7.86 3.22 26.84
N LEU A 207 -6.70 3.30 27.49
CA LEU A 207 -6.12 2.19 28.24
C LEU A 207 -6.44 2.33 29.75
N PRO A 208 -6.88 1.25 30.41
CA PRO A 208 -6.94 1.21 31.87
C PRO A 208 -5.59 1.52 32.51
N GLU A 209 -5.56 2.24 33.63
CA GLU A 209 -4.33 2.72 34.26
C GLU A 209 -3.31 1.61 34.54
N THR A 210 -3.75 0.43 34.97
CA THR A 210 -2.89 -0.73 35.24
C THR A 210 -2.22 -1.28 33.96
N LEU A 211 -2.95 -1.30 32.84
CA LEU A 211 -2.40 -1.74 31.55
C LEU A 211 -1.44 -0.68 30.99
N PHE A 212 -1.77 0.59 31.13
CA PHE A 212 -0.93 1.69 30.69
C PHE A 212 0.41 1.68 31.44
N GLU A 213 0.38 1.47 32.79
CA GLU A 213 1.59 1.35 33.59
C GLU A 213 2.49 0.18 33.13
N SER A 214 1.87 -0.98 32.90
CA SER A 214 2.57 -2.17 32.39
C SER A 214 3.15 -1.98 30.98
N GLU A 215 2.47 -1.22 30.10
CA GLU A 215 2.97 -0.89 28.77
C GLU A 215 4.16 0.07 28.82
N ILE A 216 4.07 1.13 29.62
CA ILE A 216 5.11 2.18 29.69
C ILE A 216 6.34 1.70 30.42
N PHE A 217 6.19 1.19 31.64
CA PHE A 217 7.33 0.86 32.52
C PHE A 217 7.73 -0.62 32.44
N GLY A 218 6.83 -1.48 31.93
CA GLY A 218 7.03 -2.92 31.98
C GLY A 218 6.73 -3.51 33.35
N HIS A 219 6.95 -4.80 33.50
CA HIS A 219 6.79 -5.51 34.79
C HIS A 219 7.65 -6.77 34.84
N GLU A 220 8.03 -7.15 36.05
CA GLU A 220 8.65 -8.47 36.30
C GLU A 220 7.57 -9.55 36.37
N ALA A 221 7.96 -10.81 36.12
CA ALA A 221 7.08 -11.94 36.29
C ALA A 221 6.58 -12.01 37.75
N GLY A 222 5.26 -12.16 37.95
CA GLY A 222 4.64 -12.20 39.29
C GLY A 222 4.29 -10.84 39.91
N ALA A 223 4.50 -9.72 39.22
CA ALA A 223 4.22 -8.39 39.76
C ALA A 223 2.75 -8.12 40.07
N PHE A 224 1.83 -8.80 39.37
CA PHE A 224 0.37 -8.75 39.62
C PHE A 224 -0.30 -10.05 39.16
N THR A 225 -1.56 -10.24 39.53
CA THR A 225 -2.35 -11.42 39.10
C THR A 225 -2.53 -11.40 37.60
N GLY A 226 -1.84 -12.34 36.87
CA GLY A 226 -1.80 -12.41 35.41
C GLY A 226 -0.46 -12.06 34.79
N ALA A 227 0.51 -11.57 35.54
CA ALA A 227 1.89 -11.31 35.05
C ALA A 227 2.69 -12.63 34.96
N VAL A 228 2.41 -13.43 33.93
CA VAL A 228 3.07 -14.75 33.74
C VAL A 228 4.52 -14.62 33.30
N LYS A 229 4.87 -13.55 32.57
CA LYS A 229 6.22 -13.33 32.03
C LYS A 229 6.66 -11.88 32.27
N LYS A 230 7.99 -11.68 32.39
CA LYS A 230 8.60 -10.35 32.38
C LYS A 230 8.24 -9.64 31.06
N ARG A 231 7.92 -8.35 31.15
CA ARG A 231 7.65 -7.47 30.01
C ARG A 231 8.52 -6.21 30.09
N ILE A 232 9.25 -5.93 29.01
CA ILE A 232 10.03 -4.71 28.85
C ILE A 232 9.06 -3.56 28.53
N GLY A 233 9.23 -2.43 29.23
CA GLY A 233 8.41 -1.24 29.01
C GLY A 233 8.78 -0.47 27.75
N LYS A 234 7.83 0.35 27.28
CA LYS A 234 8.03 1.20 26.08
C LYS A 234 9.12 2.23 26.28
N ILE A 235 9.32 2.76 27.51
CA ILE A 235 10.41 3.69 27.83
C ILE A 235 11.76 3.00 27.63
N GLU A 236 11.95 1.81 28.19
CA GLU A 236 13.18 1.04 28.03
C GLU A 236 13.41 0.67 26.57
N HIS A 237 12.34 0.31 25.85
CA HIS A 237 12.42 -0.04 24.43
C HIS A 237 12.75 1.16 23.55
N ALA A 238 12.40 2.39 23.95
CA ALA A 238 12.73 3.63 23.26
C ALA A 238 14.12 4.18 23.62
N ASN A 239 14.87 3.49 24.47
CA ASN A 239 16.18 3.95 24.92
C ASN A 239 17.14 4.19 23.74
N GLY A 240 17.77 5.37 23.70
CA GLY A 240 18.60 5.81 22.58
C GLY A 240 17.82 6.19 21.31
N GLY A 241 16.49 6.12 21.34
CA GLY A 241 15.57 6.45 20.27
C GLY A 241 14.62 7.61 20.61
N THR A 242 13.36 7.47 20.24
CA THR A 242 12.30 8.47 20.47
C THR A 242 11.02 7.79 20.97
N LEU A 243 10.49 8.28 22.09
CA LEU A 243 9.16 7.92 22.59
C LEU A 243 8.16 9.00 22.14
N PHE A 244 7.12 8.60 21.42
CA PHE A 244 6.01 9.46 21.05
C PHE A 244 4.75 9.07 21.84
N LEU A 245 4.26 10.01 22.63
CA LEU A 245 3.03 9.86 23.41
C LEU A 245 1.91 10.60 22.68
N ASP A 246 1.00 9.87 22.06
CA ASP A 246 -0.17 10.43 21.38
C ASP A 246 -1.34 10.58 22.35
N GLU A 247 -2.20 11.59 22.10
CA GLU A 247 -3.37 11.90 22.95
C GLU A 247 -3.01 12.01 24.45
N ILE A 248 -1.93 12.74 24.72
CA ILE A 248 -1.37 12.87 26.09
C ILE A 248 -2.37 13.45 27.09
N GLU A 249 -3.36 14.21 26.62
CA GLU A 249 -4.47 14.73 27.41
C GLU A 249 -5.35 13.62 28.01
N GLY A 250 -5.38 12.44 27.36
CA GLY A 250 -6.10 11.25 27.84
C GLY A 250 -5.36 10.46 28.92
N MET A 251 -4.14 10.87 29.29
CA MET A 251 -3.33 10.16 30.27
C MET A 251 -3.90 10.29 31.69
N PRO A 252 -4.11 9.17 32.42
CA PRO A 252 -4.55 9.22 33.81
C PRO A 252 -3.63 10.05 34.70
N SER A 253 -4.17 10.87 35.60
CA SER A 253 -3.37 11.80 36.45
C SER A 253 -2.33 11.08 37.31
N GLY A 254 -2.64 9.86 37.81
CA GLY A 254 -1.68 9.01 38.50
C GLY A 254 -0.44 8.67 37.70
N MET A 255 -0.60 8.51 36.38
CA MET A 255 0.49 8.19 35.44
C MET A 255 1.33 9.41 35.08
N GLN A 256 0.72 10.60 35.00
CA GLN A 256 1.44 11.84 34.76
C GLN A 256 2.52 12.07 35.84
N VAL A 257 2.20 11.81 37.09
CA VAL A 257 3.12 11.92 38.24
C VAL A 257 4.27 10.91 38.15
N LYS A 258 3.99 9.69 37.64
CA LYS A 258 5.01 8.63 37.52
C LYS A 258 5.98 8.91 36.35
N LEU A 259 5.52 9.56 35.28
CA LEU A 259 6.37 9.96 34.15
C LEU A 259 7.32 11.13 34.46
N LEU A 260 7.01 11.94 35.50
CA LEU A 260 7.84 13.07 35.93
C LEU A 260 8.99 12.66 36.87
N ARG A 261 9.05 11.40 37.28
CA ARG A 261 10.09 10.82 38.16
C ARG A 261 11.07 9.99 37.35
#